data_c615a6f924fa73b22e8f4ed97d4c3ea2
#
_entry.id   c615a6f924fa73b22e8f4ed97d4c3ea2
#
_cell.length_a   1.000
_cell.length_b   1.000
_cell.length_c   1.000
_cell.angle_alpha   90.00
_cell.angle_beta   90.00
_cell.angle_gamma   90.00
#
_symmetry.space_group_name_H-M   'P 1'
#
loop_
_entity.id
_entity.type
_entity.pdbx_description
1 polymer ?
#
loop_
_entity_poly.entity_id
_entity_poly.type
_entity_poly.pdbx_seq_one_letter_code
_entity_poly.pdbx_strand_id
1 'polypeptide(L)'
;MIKLIENNKSFSGFQKVFEHESLSNKCPMRFAVYEPSDSNNVPLLYFLSGLTCSEQNFIQKSGFQKFASNYNIAVIIPDTSPRGKDVPDSENFKLGQGAGFYMLSLIHI
;
A
#
# COMPACT_ATOMS: atom_id res chain seq x y z
N MET A 1 -10.41 -13.22 4.64
CA MET A 1 -11.47 -12.18 4.63
C MET A 1 -10.85 -10.79 4.64
N ILE A 2 -11.35 -9.91 3.83
CA ILE A 2 -10.86 -8.51 3.76
C ILE A 2 -11.69 -7.66 4.72
N LYS A 3 -11.01 -6.90 5.57
CA LYS A 3 -11.63 -6.04 6.57
C LYS A 3 -11.30 -4.57 6.26
N LEU A 4 -12.33 -3.73 6.21
CA LEU A 4 -12.16 -2.28 6.07
C LEU A 4 -11.73 -1.69 7.42
N ILE A 5 -10.58 -1.01 7.43
CA ILE A 5 -10.02 -0.38 8.63
C ILE A 5 -10.34 1.12 8.66
N GLU A 6 -10.14 1.80 7.52
CA GLU A 6 -10.38 3.23 7.41
C GLU A 6 -11.13 3.54 6.11
N ASN A 7 -11.98 4.57 6.16
CA ASN A 7 -12.70 5.06 4.99
C ASN A 7 -12.91 6.57 5.16
N ASN A 8 -12.14 7.36 4.44
CA ASN A 8 -12.15 8.81 4.54
C ASN A 8 -12.44 9.43 3.18
N LYS A 9 -13.36 10.38 3.14
CA LYS A 9 -13.59 11.16 1.93
C LYS A 9 -12.36 12.02 1.65
N SER A 10 -11.87 11.98 0.41
CA SER A 10 -10.70 12.73 -0.03
C SER A 10 -10.96 13.27 -1.43
N PHE A 11 -11.04 14.60 -1.55
CA PHE A 11 -11.48 15.27 -2.77
C PHE A 11 -12.84 14.73 -3.21
N SER A 12 -13.01 14.26 -4.44
CA SER A 12 -14.28 13.68 -4.90
C SER A 12 -14.41 12.18 -4.66
N GLY A 13 -13.36 11.53 -4.20
CA GLY A 13 -13.31 10.09 -3.96
C GLY A 13 -13.17 9.71 -2.50
N PHE A 14 -12.71 8.47 -2.27
CA PHE A 14 -12.51 7.92 -0.92
C PHE A 14 -11.14 7.26 -0.80
N GLN A 15 -10.44 7.58 0.29
CA GLN A 15 -9.23 6.89 0.69
C GLN A 15 -9.59 5.82 1.71
N LYS A 16 -9.36 4.56 1.35
CA LYS A 16 -9.70 3.40 2.16
C LYS A 16 -8.45 2.63 2.56
N VAL A 17 -8.46 2.03 3.73
CA VAL A 17 -7.42 1.10 4.18
C VAL A 17 -8.09 -0.22 4.55
N PHE A 18 -7.54 -1.30 4.04
CA PHE A 18 -8.02 -2.67 4.28
C PHE A 18 -6.95 -3.52 4.93
N GLU A 19 -7.39 -4.53 5.64
CA GLU A 19 -6.54 -5.57 6.21
C GLU A 19 -7.05 -6.94 5.79
N HIS A 20 -6.14 -7.86 5.50
CA HIS A 20 -6.47 -9.24 5.19
C HIS A 20 -5.41 -10.18 5.74
N GLU A 21 -5.78 -11.44 5.96
CA GLU A 21 -4.82 -12.49 6.29
C GLU A 21 -4.12 -12.95 5.01
N SER A 22 -2.82 -12.75 4.95
CA SER A 22 -2.02 -13.18 3.81
C SER A 22 -1.69 -14.66 3.94
N LEU A 23 -2.10 -15.45 2.96
CA LEU A 23 -1.76 -16.88 2.92
C LEU A 23 -0.27 -17.10 2.64
N SER A 24 0.33 -16.22 1.86
CA SER A 24 1.75 -16.32 1.49
C SER A 24 2.68 -15.89 2.61
N ASN A 25 2.36 -14.77 3.28
CA ASN A 25 3.19 -14.21 4.33
C ASN A 25 2.81 -14.71 5.74
N LYS A 26 1.68 -15.40 5.87
CA LYS A 26 1.16 -15.97 7.12
C LYS A 26 1.04 -14.93 8.24
N CYS A 27 0.62 -13.73 7.88
CA CYS A 27 0.38 -12.65 8.82
C CYS A 27 -0.68 -11.69 8.27
N PRO A 28 -1.28 -10.84 9.13
CA PRO A 28 -2.13 -9.76 8.65
C PRO A 28 -1.33 -8.79 7.78
N MET A 29 -1.90 -8.44 6.63
CA MET A 29 -1.30 -7.48 5.71
C MET A 29 -2.29 -6.37 5.41
N ARG A 30 -1.79 -5.15 5.22
CA ARG A 30 -2.60 -3.98 4.91
C ARG A 30 -2.36 -3.48 3.50
N PHE A 31 -3.38 -2.90 2.94
CA PHE A 31 -3.26 -2.14 1.69
C PHE A 31 -4.26 -0.99 1.70
N ALA A 32 -3.86 0.10 1.06
CA ALA A 32 -4.75 1.24 0.87
C ALA A 32 -5.26 1.27 -0.57
N VAL A 33 -6.45 1.82 -0.73
CA VAL A 33 -7.05 2.04 -2.04
C VAL A 33 -7.61 3.45 -2.09
N TYR A 34 -7.24 4.22 -3.10
CA TYR A 34 -7.97 5.44 -3.46
C TYR A 34 -8.97 5.09 -4.56
N GLU A 35 -10.24 5.32 -4.26
CA GLU A 35 -11.35 5.08 -5.16
C GLU A 35 -11.89 6.42 -5.64
N PRO A 36 -11.74 6.77 -6.93
CA PRO A 36 -12.29 8.03 -7.46
C PRO A 36 -13.80 8.02 -7.49
N SER A 37 -14.40 9.18 -7.70
CA SER A 37 -15.87 9.33 -7.68
C SER A 37 -16.59 8.46 -8.73
N ASP A 38 -15.98 8.28 -9.89
CA ASP A 38 -16.44 7.33 -10.90
C ASP A 38 -15.43 6.20 -10.99
N SER A 39 -15.71 5.08 -10.33
CA SER A 39 -14.82 3.93 -10.27
C SER A 39 -15.10 2.86 -11.32
N ASN A 40 -16.02 3.13 -12.25
CA ASN A 40 -16.34 2.19 -13.31
C ASN A 40 -15.28 2.25 -14.41
N ASN A 41 -14.60 1.12 -14.64
CA ASN A 41 -13.68 0.95 -15.76
C ASN A 41 -12.55 2.00 -15.81
N VAL A 42 -12.01 2.33 -14.62
CA VAL A 42 -10.93 3.32 -14.48
C VAL A 42 -9.55 2.66 -14.51
N PRO A 43 -8.50 3.38 -14.93
CA PRO A 43 -7.12 2.89 -14.78
C PRO A 43 -6.78 2.64 -13.32
N LEU A 44 -5.97 1.61 -13.07
CA LEU A 44 -5.48 1.27 -11.74
C LEU A 44 -3.96 1.43 -11.67
N LEU A 45 -3.51 2.27 -10.76
CA LEU A 45 -2.09 2.48 -10.48
C LEU A 45 -1.70 1.71 -9.21
N TYR A 46 -0.66 0.88 -9.31
CA TYR A 46 -0.03 0.23 -8.16
C TYR A 46 1.17 1.05 -7.71
N PHE A 47 1.18 1.44 -6.44
CA PHE A 47 2.34 2.11 -5.84
C PHE A 47 2.97 1.22 -4.78
N LEU A 48 4.24 0.86 -4.97
CA LEU A 48 4.99 0.01 -4.05
C LEU A 48 6.00 0.88 -3.29
N SER A 49 5.73 1.07 -2.00
CA SER A 49 6.58 1.89 -1.14
C SER A 49 7.96 1.26 -0.92
N GLY A 50 8.93 2.10 -0.66
CA GLY A 50 10.31 1.70 -0.48
C GLY A 50 10.64 1.22 0.93
N LEU A 51 11.93 1.16 1.21
CA LEU A 51 12.50 0.69 2.47
C LEU A 51 11.88 1.43 3.66
N THR A 52 11.55 0.70 4.70
CA THR A 52 10.92 1.17 5.96
C THR A 52 9.50 1.69 5.84
N CYS A 53 8.95 1.80 4.64
CA CYS A 53 7.63 2.38 4.42
C CYS A 53 6.52 1.33 4.51
N SER A 54 5.33 1.82 4.84
CA SER A 54 4.07 1.06 4.76
C SER A 54 3.12 1.74 3.77
N GLU A 55 1.87 1.29 3.71
CA GLU A 55 0.83 1.93 2.92
C GLU A 55 0.58 3.38 3.33
N GLN A 56 0.86 3.72 4.59
CA GLN A 56 0.58 5.05 5.14
C GLN A 56 1.51 6.14 4.63
N ASN A 57 2.75 5.84 4.32
CA ASN A 57 3.71 6.86 3.92
C ASN A 57 3.28 7.60 2.65
N PHE A 58 2.87 6.87 1.64
CA PHE A 58 2.40 7.47 0.39
C PHE A 58 1.09 8.22 0.56
N ILE A 59 0.15 7.65 1.34
CA ILE A 59 -1.16 8.28 1.60
C ILE A 59 -0.98 9.66 2.24
N GLN A 60 -0.11 9.74 3.24
CA GLN A 60 0.02 10.95 4.07
C GLN A 60 0.92 12.01 3.46
N LYS A 61 1.92 11.63 2.67
CA LYS A 61 2.98 12.56 2.27
C LYS A 61 2.98 12.94 0.79
N SER A 62 2.40 12.14 -0.09
CA SER A 62 2.54 12.39 -1.53
C SER A 62 1.58 13.42 -2.09
N GLY A 63 0.40 13.59 -1.47
CA GLY A 63 -0.64 14.45 -2.01
C GLY A 63 -1.26 13.94 -3.32
N PHE A 64 -1.12 12.65 -3.62
CA PHE A 64 -1.58 12.07 -4.88
C PHE A 64 -3.09 12.14 -5.07
N GLN A 65 -3.86 12.20 -3.98
CA GLN A 65 -5.32 12.10 -4.04
C GLN A 65 -5.96 13.19 -4.92
N LYS A 66 -5.40 14.39 -4.88
CA LYS A 66 -5.86 15.49 -5.73
C LYS A 66 -5.77 15.12 -7.22
N PHE A 67 -4.63 14.60 -7.62
CA PHE A 67 -4.38 14.24 -9.02
C PHE A 67 -5.16 12.99 -9.44
N ALA A 68 -5.23 11.99 -8.56
CA ALA A 68 -6.03 10.78 -8.82
C ALA A 68 -7.51 11.12 -8.98
N SER A 69 -8.01 12.06 -8.17
CA SER A 69 -9.39 12.56 -8.30
C SER A 69 -9.58 13.29 -9.63
N ASN A 70 -8.67 14.18 -10.01
CA ASN A 70 -8.79 14.98 -11.24
C ASN A 70 -8.70 14.12 -12.51
N TYR A 71 -7.86 13.10 -12.51
CA TYR A 71 -7.66 12.22 -13.67
C TYR A 71 -8.49 10.94 -13.61
N ASN A 72 -9.30 10.79 -12.58
CA ASN A 72 -10.17 9.62 -12.37
C ASN A 72 -9.39 8.30 -12.40
N ILE A 73 -8.35 8.21 -11.58
CA ILE A 73 -7.47 7.05 -11.48
C ILE A 73 -7.66 6.41 -10.11
N ALA A 74 -7.85 5.08 -10.08
CA ALA A 74 -7.79 4.32 -8.85
C ALA A 74 -6.33 4.00 -8.50
N VAL A 75 -5.98 4.07 -7.21
CA VAL A 75 -4.62 3.80 -6.76
C VAL A 75 -4.64 2.75 -5.65
N ILE A 76 -3.84 1.70 -5.78
CA ILE A 76 -3.67 0.70 -4.74
C ILE A 76 -2.24 0.75 -4.20
N ILE A 77 -2.13 0.80 -2.87
CA ILE A 77 -0.86 0.94 -2.16
C ILE A 77 -0.78 -0.18 -1.12
N PRO A 78 -0.19 -1.33 -1.45
CA PRO A 78 0.01 -2.38 -0.46
C PRO A 78 1.16 -2.03 0.50
N ASP A 79 1.11 -2.56 1.72
CA ASP A 79 2.29 -2.67 2.56
C ASP A 79 3.20 -3.73 1.93
N THR A 80 4.41 -3.36 1.61
CA THR A 80 5.34 -4.20 0.86
C THR A 80 6.18 -5.13 1.73
N SER A 81 5.91 -5.17 3.04
CA SER A 81 6.64 -6.00 3.98
C SER A 81 5.69 -6.72 4.94
N PRO A 82 5.92 -7.99 5.25
CA PRO A 82 5.21 -8.65 6.35
C PRO A 82 5.61 -8.02 7.69
N ARG A 83 4.66 -7.97 8.62
CA ARG A 83 4.86 -7.40 9.97
C ARG A 83 4.21 -8.29 11.02
N GLY A 84 4.80 -8.31 12.21
CA GLY A 84 4.27 -9.07 13.34
C GLY A 84 5.36 -9.78 14.14
N LYS A 85 4.95 -10.38 15.26
CA LYS A 85 5.88 -11.01 16.20
C LYS A 85 6.61 -12.23 15.62
N ASP A 86 5.92 -12.97 14.74
CA ASP A 86 6.43 -14.22 14.18
C ASP A 86 7.06 -14.05 12.80
N VAL A 87 7.25 -12.81 12.36
CA VAL A 87 7.86 -12.51 11.07
C VAL A 87 9.37 -12.46 11.23
N PRO A 88 10.16 -13.26 10.46
CA PRO A 88 11.60 -13.15 10.45
C PRO A 88 12.05 -11.74 10.10
N ASP A 89 13.10 -11.25 10.77
CA ASP A 89 13.58 -9.90 10.58
C ASP A 89 15.10 -9.89 10.48
N SER A 90 15.68 -8.80 9.96
CA SER A 90 17.13 -8.61 9.92
C SER A 90 17.49 -7.16 10.18
N GLU A 91 18.65 -6.95 10.79
CA GLU A 91 19.11 -5.63 11.24
C GLU A 91 19.29 -4.62 10.09
N ASN A 92 19.57 -5.11 8.89
CA ASN A 92 19.89 -4.26 7.74
C ASN A 92 18.72 -4.15 6.72
N PHE A 93 17.50 -4.43 7.15
CA PHE A 93 16.31 -4.39 6.29
C PHE A 93 16.43 -5.22 5.00
N LYS A 94 17.27 -6.24 5.01
CA LYS A 94 17.42 -7.15 3.85
C LYS A 94 16.28 -8.14 3.76
N LEU A 95 15.61 -8.38 4.86
CA LEU A 95 14.55 -9.35 4.99
C LEU A 95 13.61 -8.93 6.12
N GLY A 96 12.32 -9.24 5.99
CA GLY A 96 11.34 -9.06 7.06
C GLY A 96 10.73 -7.67 7.10
N GLN A 97 10.50 -7.17 8.31
CA GLN A 97 9.72 -5.95 8.54
C GLN A 97 10.46 -4.72 8.00
N GLY A 98 9.75 -3.94 7.15
CA GLY A 98 10.30 -2.73 6.56
C GLY A 98 11.28 -2.96 5.42
N ALA A 99 11.53 -4.20 5.02
CA ALA A 99 12.46 -4.49 3.92
C ALA A 99 11.99 -3.96 2.56
N GLY A 100 10.68 -3.89 2.36
CA GLY A 100 10.11 -3.40 1.11
C GLY A 100 10.08 -4.46 0.02
N PHE A 101 9.77 -4.02 -1.18
CA PHE A 101 9.72 -4.89 -2.36
C PHE A 101 10.67 -4.35 -3.43
N TYR A 102 11.59 -5.20 -3.88
CA TYR A 102 12.59 -4.83 -4.89
C TYR A 102 12.59 -5.83 -6.03
N MET A 103 12.50 -5.31 -7.25
CA MET A 103 12.65 -6.09 -8.46
C MET A 103 13.63 -5.36 -9.37
N LEU A 104 14.69 -6.04 -9.78
CA LEU A 104 15.75 -5.47 -10.64
C LEU A 104 16.37 -4.20 -10.05
N SER A 105 16.50 -4.14 -8.73
CA SER A 105 17.07 -2.98 -8.05
C SER A 105 18.58 -2.91 -8.22
N LEU A 106 19.09 -1.74 -8.55
CA LEU A 106 20.55 -1.50 -8.63
C LEU A 106 21.24 -1.60 -7.26
N ILE A 107 20.49 -1.44 -6.18
CA ILE A 107 21.02 -1.57 -4.81
C ILE A 107 21.36 -3.03 -4.48
N HIS A 108 20.66 -3.96 -5.10
CA HIS A 108 20.78 -5.40 -4.81
C HIS A 108 21.50 -6.18 -5.93
N ILE A 109 21.93 -5.52 -6.95
CA ILE A 109 22.78 -6.07 -8.01
C ILE A 109 24.27 -5.89 -7.66
#